data_9a2c5fa6af1b1a9cbe2200edc272eb9d
#
_entry.id   9a2c5fa6af1b1a9cbe2200edc272eb9d
#
_cell.length_a   1.000
_cell.length_b   1.000
_cell.length_c   1.000
_cell.angle_alpha   90.00
_cell.angle_beta   90.00
_cell.angle_gamma   90.00
#
_symmetry.space_group_name_H-M   'P 1'
#
loop_
_entity.id
_entity.type
_entity.pdbx_description
1 polymer ?
#
loop_
_entity_poly.entity_id
_entity_poly.type
_entity_poly.pdbx_seq_one_letter_code
_entity_poly.pdbx_strand_id
1 'polypeptide(L)'
;SLTSIDVSKFNTEKVTNMRGMFSGCNNLTSLNLSNFNTQNVADMLGMFYDCNSLTSLDVSKFRTQNVTDMYCMFYGCSSLTSLDVSKFDTRNVTRMGGMFLGCNRLTSLDVSKFDTRNVTDMGGMFRECNSLTSIDVSNFNTANVTNMYSMFHSCNSLTSLNISKFDTRNVTEMGYMFCGCSSLTSLDVFKFDTRNVTGMSFIFNECENLTSLDVSNFDTKNVTNMFCMFQGCINLTSLDVSNFDTQNVTKMGGMFNGCINLTSLDLSNFDTQNVTDMRYMFAACRTLATIYASDKFVTTACSEDGEMFSDCKKLVGAVPYDPNWIGKEMANYTT
;
A
#
# COMPACT_ATOMS: atom_id res chain seq x y z
N SER A 1 5.93 -4.75 -33.86
CA SER A 1 5.32 -5.21 -32.60
C SER A 1 4.71 -6.58 -32.82
N LEU A 2 5.08 -7.55 -31.98
CA LEU A 2 4.64 -8.94 -32.07
C LEU A 2 3.22 -9.07 -31.54
N THR A 3 2.26 -9.52 -32.34
CA THR A 3 0.85 -9.73 -31.95
C THR A 3 0.51 -11.18 -31.67
N SER A 4 1.32 -12.11 -32.20
CA SER A 4 1.22 -13.54 -31.93
C SER A 4 2.59 -14.19 -32.03
N ILE A 5 2.77 -15.30 -31.32
CA ILE A 5 4.00 -16.13 -31.39
C ILE A 5 3.60 -17.60 -31.31
N ASP A 6 4.19 -18.41 -32.19
CA ASP A 6 4.06 -19.86 -32.11
C ASP A 6 5.24 -20.44 -31.32
N VAL A 7 4.95 -20.92 -30.12
CA VAL A 7 5.91 -21.58 -29.22
C VAL A 7 5.67 -23.11 -29.15
N SER A 8 4.84 -23.66 -30.02
CA SER A 8 4.45 -25.09 -30.01
C SER A 8 5.61 -26.06 -30.15
N LYS A 9 6.71 -25.59 -30.74
CA LYS A 9 7.93 -26.40 -30.95
C LYS A 9 9.02 -26.18 -29.89
N PHE A 10 8.75 -25.33 -28.89
CA PHE A 10 9.72 -25.07 -27.83
C PHE A 10 9.80 -26.28 -26.91
N ASN A 11 11.00 -26.85 -26.78
CA ASN A 11 11.27 -27.88 -25.77
C ASN A 11 11.85 -27.22 -24.52
N THR A 12 11.03 -27.14 -23.46
CA THR A 12 11.40 -26.50 -22.20
C THR A 12 11.79 -27.49 -21.10
N GLU A 13 11.90 -28.81 -21.40
CA GLU A 13 12.15 -29.86 -20.40
C GLU A 13 13.42 -29.63 -19.57
N LYS A 14 14.48 -29.07 -20.18
CA LYS A 14 15.75 -28.78 -19.51
C LYS A 14 15.91 -27.32 -19.09
N VAL A 15 14.89 -26.49 -19.28
CA VAL A 15 14.96 -25.06 -18.95
C VAL A 15 14.86 -24.89 -17.43
N THR A 16 15.82 -24.18 -16.86
CA THR A 16 15.88 -23.86 -15.42
C THR A 16 15.59 -22.39 -15.12
N ASN A 17 15.62 -21.53 -16.13
CA ASN A 17 15.40 -20.09 -16.00
C ASN A 17 14.49 -19.59 -17.13
N MET A 18 13.34 -19.01 -16.74
CA MET A 18 12.37 -18.40 -17.66
C MET A 18 12.18 -16.90 -17.35
N ARG A 19 13.18 -16.29 -16.70
CA ARG A 19 13.17 -14.87 -16.37
C ARG A 19 12.95 -14.02 -17.61
N GLY A 20 11.93 -13.16 -17.57
CA GLY A 20 11.61 -12.21 -18.64
C GLY A 20 11.30 -12.83 -20.01
N MET A 21 10.97 -14.12 -20.08
CA MET A 21 10.85 -14.83 -21.36
C MET A 21 9.88 -14.16 -22.35
N PHE A 22 8.79 -13.59 -21.87
CA PHE A 22 7.82 -12.84 -22.69
C PHE A 22 7.74 -11.36 -22.25
N SER A 23 8.73 -10.87 -21.51
CA SER A 23 8.75 -9.48 -21.04
C SER A 23 8.65 -8.49 -22.19
N GLY A 24 7.76 -7.49 -22.04
CA GLY A 24 7.55 -6.44 -23.04
C GLY A 24 6.79 -6.89 -24.29
N CYS A 25 6.17 -8.07 -24.28
CA CYS A 25 5.30 -8.51 -25.38
C CYS A 25 3.95 -7.77 -25.35
N ASN A 26 3.99 -6.44 -25.39
CA ASN A 26 2.86 -5.55 -25.12
C ASN A 26 1.66 -5.73 -26.05
N ASN A 27 1.88 -6.22 -27.27
CA ASN A 27 0.81 -6.38 -28.27
C ASN A 27 0.36 -7.84 -28.42
N LEU A 28 0.93 -8.76 -27.63
CA LEU A 28 0.56 -10.16 -27.67
C LEU A 28 -0.82 -10.34 -27.05
N THR A 29 -1.80 -10.80 -27.84
CA THR A 29 -3.19 -10.94 -27.40
C THR A 29 -3.53 -12.32 -26.86
N SER A 30 -2.78 -13.34 -27.26
CA SER A 30 -2.90 -14.71 -26.80
C SER A 30 -1.57 -15.43 -26.81
N LEU A 31 -1.42 -16.41 -25.94
CA LEU A 31 -0.18 -17.21 -25.84
C LEU A 31 -0.55 -18.64 -25.43
N ASN A 32 -0.18 -19.62 -26.26
CA ASN A 32 -0.42 -21.03 -25.98
C ASN A 32 0.84 -21.66 -25.35
N LEU A 33 0.76 -21.96 -24.06
CA LEU A 33 1.83 -22.56 -23.25
C LEU A 33 1.58 -24.05 -22.93
N SER A 34 0.67 -24.71 -23.63
CA SER A 34 0.21 -26.06 -23.30
C SER A 34 1.32 -27.14 -23.37
N ASN A 35 2.41 -26.86 -24.09
CA ASN A 35 3.58 -27.74 -24.23
C ASN A 35 4.74 -27.36 -23.27
N PHE A 36 4.59 -26.31 -22.49
CA PHE A 36 5.67 -25.90 -21.58
C PHE A 36 5.79 -26.88 -20.41
N ASN A 37 6.99 -27.41 -20.23
CA ASN A 37 7.38 -28.15 -19.04
C ASN A 37 8.22 -27.23 -18.12
N THR A 38 7.67 -26.84 -16.99
CA THR A 38 8.31 -25.92 -16.05
C THR A 38 8.86 -26.62 -14.81
N GLN A 39 8.87 -27.97 -14.78
CA GLN A 39 9.27 -28.73 -13.58
C GLN A 39 10.67 -28.44 -13.05
N ASN A 40 11.60 -28.01 -13.94
CA ASN A 40 12.98 -27.71 -13.58
C ASN A 40 13.25 -26.21 -13.43
N VAL A 41 12.23 -25.35 -13.62
CA VAL A 41 12.39 -23.91 -13.59
C VAL A 41 12.51 -23.42 -12.15
N ALA A 42 13.57 -22.66 -11.87
CA ALA A 42 13.84 -22.05 -10.56
C ALA A 42 13.59 -20.54 -10.54
N ASP A 43 13.61 -19.88 -11.70
CA ASP A 43 13.45 -18.43 -11.82
C ASP A 43 12.38 -18.09 -12.87
N MET A 44 11.30 -17.42 -12.42
CA MET A 44 10.20 -16.92 -13.27
C MET A 44 10.03 -15.39 -13.13
N LEU A 45 11.07 -14.68 -12.65
CA LEU A 45 11.02 -13.23 -12.49
C LEU A 45 10.59 -12.57 -13.80
N GLY A 46 9.54 -11.76 -13.73
CA GLY A 46 9.04 -10.95 -14.86
C GLY A 46 8.71 -11.75 -16.11
N MET A 47 8.38 -13.05 -16.01
CA MET A 47 8.16 -13.91 -17.19
C MET A 47 7.15 -13.31 -18.17
N PHE A 48 6.10 -12.65 -17.67
CA PHE A 48 5.07 -11.97 -18.48
C PHE A 48 5.02 -10.46 -18.21
N TYR A 49 6.14 -9.88 -17.78
CA TYR A 49 6.22 -8.45 -17.46
C TYR A 49 5.77 -7.60 -18.66
N ASP A 50 4.80 -6.68 -18.44
CA ASP A 50 4.22 -5.79 -19.47
C ASP A 50 3.61 -6.52 -20.68
N CYS A 51 3.02 -7.69 -20.48
CA CYS A 51 2.17 -8.32 -21.50
C CYS A 51 0.76 -7.69 -21.49
N ASN A 52 0.69 -6.39 -21.78
CA ASN A 52 -0.49 -5.54 -21.53
C ASN A 52 -1.75 -5.93 -22.32
N SER A 53 -1.59 -6.58 -23.49
CA SER A 53 -2.69 -6.95 -24.37
C SER A 53 -3.19 -8.38 -24.17
N LEU A 54 -2.55 -9.19 -23.32
CA LEU A 54 -3.03 -10.55 -23.02
C LEU A 54 -4.38 -10.45 -22.29
N THR A 55 -5.43 -11.02 -22.90
CA THR A 55 -6.78 -11.06 -22.33
C THR A 55 -7.04 -12.32 -21.51
N SER A 56 -6.30 -13.39 -21.81
CA SER A 56 -6.31 -14.65 -21.07
C SER A 56 -4.93 -15.30 -21.13
N LEU A 57 -4.59 -16.08 -20.11
CA LEU A 57 -3.33 -16.81 -20.02
C LEU A 57 -3.56 -18.10 -19.23
N ASP A 58 -3.32 -19.27 -19.87
CA ASP A 58 -3.42 -20.56 -19.20
C ASP A 58 -2.06 -20.98 -18.65
N VAL A 59 -1.91 -20.93 -17.33
CA VAL A 59 -0.74 -21.39 -16.57
C VAL A 59 -1.07 -22.61 -15.70
N SER A 60 -2.21 -23.26 -15.93
CA SER A 60 -2.70 -24.41 -15.13
C SER A 60 -1.76 -25.61 -15.14
N LYS A 61 -0.91 -25.72 -16.16
CA LYS A 61 0.10 -26.80 -16.29
C LYS A 61 1.46 -26.44 -15.69
N PHE A 62 1.65 -25.23 -15.23
CA PHE A 62 2.92 -24.82 -14.63
C PHE A 62 3.17 -25.58 -13.34
N ARG A 63 4.36 -26.17 -13.26
CA ARG A 63 4.91 -26.83 -12.08
C ARG A 63 5.93 -25.90 -11.45
N THR A 64 5.57 -25.30 -10.30
CA THR A 64 6.34 -24.22 -9.68
C THR A 64 7.08 -24.65 -8.40
N GLN A 65 7.12 -25.96 -8.10
CA GLN A 65 7.73 -26.49 -6.87
C GLN A 65 9.21 -26.13 -6.67
N ASN A 66 9.94 -25.84 -7.76
CA ASN A 66 11.35 -25.44 -7.71
C ASN A 66 11.57 -23.94 -7.84
N VAL A 67 10.50 -23.16 -8.05
CA VAL A 67 10.61 -21.71 -8.27
C VAL A 67 10.91 -21.01 -6.95
N THR A 68 11.93 -20.18 -6.96
CA THR A 68 12.37 -19.36 -5.82
C THR A 68 12.08 -17.88 -6.01
N ASP A 69 11.88 -17.42 -7.25
CA ASP A 69 11.64 -16.01 -7.58
C ASP A 69 10.46 -15.86 -8.55
N MET A 70 9.39 -15.17 -8.08
CA MET A 70 8.21 -14.80 -8.87
C MET A 70 8.01 -13.27 -8.92
N TYR A 71 9.09 -12.52 -8.63
CA TYR A 71 9.03 -11.05 -8.62
C TYR A 71 8.54 -10.52 -9.98
N CYS A 72 7.51 -9.66 -9.97
CA CYS A 72 6.93 -9.05 -11.17
C CYS A 72 6.47 -10.04 -12.25
N MET A 73 6.15 -11.31 -11.91
CA MET A 73 5.86 -12.34 -12.93
C MET A 73 4.74 -11.93 -13.89
N PHE A 74 3.68 -11.29 -13.42
CA PHE A 74 2.53 -10.81 -14.21
C PHE A 74 2.39 -9.27 -14.16
N TYR A 75 3.48 -8.57 -13.83
CA TYR A 75 3.46 -7.11 -13.78
C TYR A 75 2.92 -6.52 -15.08
N GLY A 76 1.97 -5.58 -15.01
CA GLY A 76 1.44 -4.88 -16.17
C GLY A 76 0.59 -5.74 -17.12
N CYS A 77 0.18 -6.94 -16.73
CA CYS A 77 -0.78 -7.72 -17.52
C CYS A 77 -2.20 -7.10 -17.40
N SER A 78 -2.32 -5.85 -17.83
CA SER A 78 -3.47 -4.99 -17.54
C SER A 78 -4.78 -5.41 -18.22
N SER A 79 -4.72 -6.24 -19.26
CA SER A 79 -5.92 -6.73 -19.97
C SER A 79 -6.42 -8.08 -19.47
N LEU A 80 -5.68 -8.78 -18.60
CA LEU A 80 -6.14 -10.05 -18.02
C LEU A 80 -7.40 -9.83 -17.17
N THR A 81 -8.47 -10.55 -17.52
CA THR A 81 -9.75 -10.52 -16.75
C THR A 81 -9.86 -11.66 -15.76
N SER A 82 -9.09 -12.74 -15.96
CA SER A 82 -8.97 -13.87 -15.05
C SER A 82 -7.59 -14.49 -15.17
N LEU A 83 -7.11 -15.09 -14.08
CA LEU A 83 -5.83 -15.81 -14.03
C LEU A 83 -5.93 -16.91 -12.96
N ASP A 84 -5.78 -18.18 -13.36
CA ASP A 84 -5.78 -19.30 -12.43
C ASP A 84 -4.37 -19.66 -11.98
N VAL A 85 -4.02 -19.26 -10.77
CA VAL A 85 -2.75 -19.59 -10.10
C VAL A 85 -2.94 -20.60 -8.96
N SER A 86 -4.11 -21.22 -8.83
CA SER A 86 -4.48 -22.12 -7.74
C SER A 86 -3.60 -23.40 -7.68
N LYS A 87 -2.88 -23.70 -8.76
CA LYS A 87 -1.93 -24.83 -8.86
C LYS A 87 -0.50 -24.46 -8.52
N PHE A 88 -0.20 -23.20 -8.30
CA PHE A 88 1.16 -22.78 -7.98
C PHE A 88 1.59 -23.31 -6.61
N ASP A 89 2.69 -24.02 -6.61
CA ASP A 89 3.41 -24.44 -5.40
C ASP A 89 4.45 -23.36 -5.07
N THR A 90 4.19 -22.57 -4.03
CA THR A 90 5.01 -21.40 -3.69
C THR A 90 5.90 -21.61 -2.47
N ARG A 91 5.99 -22.87 -1.95
CA ARG A 91 6.74 -23.19 -0.73
C ARG A 91 8.20 -22.74 -0.72
N ASN A 92 8.83 -22.66 -1.90
CA ASN A 92 10.24 -22.28 -2.06
C ASN A 92 10.42 -20.83 -2.50
N VAL A 93 9.32 -20.09 -2.75
CA VAL A 93 9.40 -18.72 -3.24
C VAL A 93 9.82 -17.77 -2.11
N THR A 94 10.81 -16.94 -2.41
CA THR A 94 11.33 -15.93 -1.48
C THR A 94 10.93 -14.50 -1.86
N ARG A 95 10.58 -14.25 -3.13
CA ARG A 95 10.21 -12.93 -3.65
C ARG A 95 8.94 -12.99 -4.48
N MET A 96 7.93 -12.22 -4.05
CA MET A 96 6.64 -12.06 -4.72
C MET A 96 6.30 -10.58 -5.00
N GLY A 97 7.23 -9.67 -4.75
CA GLY A 97 6.99 -8.24 -4.97
C GLY A 97 6.54 -7.96 -6.40
N GLY A 98 5.51 -7.12 -6.56
CA GLY A 98 4.94 -6.74 -7.84
C GLY A 98 4.35 -7.89 -8.67
N MET A 99 4.15 -9.09 -8.09
CA MET A 99 3.74 -10.27 -8.89
C MET A 99 2.52 -10.01 -9.76
N PHE A 100 1.53 -9.27 -9.25
CA PHE A 100 0.29 -8.92 -9.98
C PHE A 100 0.11 -7.41 -10.14
N LEU A 101 1.19 -6.61 -9.96
CA LEU A 101 1.13 -5.16 -10.08
C LEU A 101 0.57 -4.76 -11.45
N GLY A 102 -0.44 -3.88 -11.46
CA GLY A 102 -1.03 -3.38 -12.71
C GLY A 102 -1.93 -4.40 -13.43
N CYS A 103 -2.34 -5.50 -12.78
CA CYS A 103 -3.37 -6.39 -13.31
C CYS A 103 -4.77 -5.75 -13.13
N ASN A 104 -4.98 -4.60 -13.77
CA ASN A 104 -6.08 -3.66 -13.50
C ASN A 104 -7.48 -4.26 -13.74
N ARG A 105 -7.61 -5.27 -14.59
CA ARG A 105 -8.90 -5.86 -15.00
C ARG A 105 -9.20 -7.19 -14.33
N LEU A 106 -8.32 -7.72 -13.49
CA LEU A 106 -8.61 -8.91 -12.69
C LEU A 106 -9.72 -8.59 -11.69
N THR A 107 -10.83 -9.32 -11.78
CA THR A 107 -11.98 -9.16 -10.87
C THR A 107 -11.91 -10.13 -9.70
N SER A 108 -11.17 -11.23 -9.84
CA SER A 108 -10.92 -12.23 -8.80
C SER A 108 -9.55 -12.85 -8.99
N LEU A 109 -8.92 -13.29 -7.89
CA LEU A 109 -7.63 -13.96 -7.90
C LEU A 109 -7.57 -14.90 -6.68
N ASP A 110 -7.41 -16.20 -6.92
CA ASP A 110 -7.28 -17.19 -5.83
C ASP A 110 -5.80 -17.42 -5.46
N VAL A 111 -5.39 -16.81 -4.37
CA VAL A 111 -4.07 -16.98 -3.74
C VAL A 111 -4.15 -17.71 -2.38
N SER A 112 -5.31 -18.27 -2.05
CA SER A 112 -5.57 -18.92 -0.76
C SER A 112 -4.65 -20.10 -0.43
N LYS A 113 -4.04 -20.69 -1.46
CA LYS A 113 -3.08 -21.81 -1.34
C LYS A 113 -1.62 -21.39 -1.38
N PHE A 114 -1.33 -20.11 -1.51
CA PHE A 114 0.06 -19.65 -1.50
C PHE A 114 0.70 -19.92 -0.14
N ASP A 115 1.79 -20.66 -0.15
CA ASP A 115 2.66 -20.83 1.01
C ASP A 115 3.72 -19.71 0.98
N THR A 116 3.57 -18.76 1.90
CA THR A 116 4.39 -17.55 1.94
C THR A 116 5.44 -17.55 3.07
N ARG A 117 5.63 -18.70 3.76
CA ARG A 117 6.54 -18.79 4.92
C ARG A 117 7.98 -18.37 4.64
N ASN A 118 8.44 -18.48 3.39
CA ASN A 118 9.80 -18.11 2.98
C ASN A 118 9.89 -16.76 2.28
N VAL A 119 8.75 -16.07 2.09
CA VAL A 119 8.71 -14.80 1.39
C VAL A 119 9.23 -13.67 2.27
N THR A 120 10.15 -12.90 1.73
CA THR A 120 10.74 -11.72 2.40
C THR A 120 10.28 -10.40 1.78
N ASP A 121 9.82 -10.42 0.52
CA ASP A 121 9.41 -9.25 -0.23
C ASP A 121 8.03 -9.45 -0.86
N MET A 122 7.05 -8.65 -0.39
CA MET A 122 5.68 -8.57 -0.92
C MET A 122 5.34 -7.15 -1.43
N GLY A 123 6.35 -6.28 -1.58
CA GLY A 123 6.12 -4.91 -2.02
C GLY A 123 5.36 -4.84 -3.35
N GLY A 124 4.27 -4.07 -3.39
CA GLY A 124 3.45 -3.88 -4.58
C GLY A 124 2.78 -5.15 -5.13
N MET A 125 2.71 -6.26 -4.36
CA MET A 125 2.22 -7.55 -4.88
C MET A 125 0.88 -7.45 -5.60
N PHE A 126 -0.06 -6.65 -5.09
CA PHE A 126 -1.39 -6.42 -5.67
C PHE A 126 -1.63 -4.95 -6.05
N ARG A 127 -0.55 -4.15 -6.12
CA ARG A 127 -0.66 -2.73 -6.46
C ARG A 127 -1.39 -2.56 -7.81
N GLU A 128 -2.33 -1.61 -7.84
CA GLU A 128 -3.12 -1.29 -9.04
C GLU A 128 -3.98 -2.47 -9.56
N CYS A 129 -4.36 -3.42 -8.69
CA CYS A 129 -5.39 -4.40 -9.01
C CYS A 129 -6.78 -3.76 -8.81
N ASN A 130 -7.10 -2.75 -9.61
CA ASN A 130 -8.20 -1.81 -9.39
C ASN A 130 -9.58 -2.46 -9.41
N SER A 131 -9.74 -3.59 -10.15
CA SER A 131 -11.02 -4.28 -10.30
C SER A 131 -11.23 -5.43 -9.32
N LEU A 132 -10.23 -5.78 -8.48
CA LEU A 132 -10.38 -6.80 -7.45
C LEU A 132 -11.37 -6.35 -6.38
N THR A 133 -12.47 -7.10 -6.22
CA THR A 133 -13.51 -6.79 -5.22
C THR A 133 -13.25 -7.50 -3.89
N SER A 134 -12.52 -8.61 -3.91
CA SER A 134 -12.09 -9.37 -2.74
C SER A 134 -10.82 -10.14 -3.04
N ILE A 135 -10.04 -10.43 -1.99
CA ILE A 135 -8.87 -11.31 -2.05
C ILE A 135 -8.70 -12.02 -0.72
N ASP A 136 -8.43 -13.32 -0.75
CA ASP A 136 -8.15 -14.11 0.46
C ASP A 136 -6.64 -14.25 0.71
N VAL A 137 -6.14 -13.43 1.61
CA VAL A 137 -4.75 -13.45 2.12
C VAL A 137 -4.67 -13.95 3.56
N SER A 138 -5.77 -14.52 4.08
CA SER A 138 -5.87 -14.97 5.49
C SER A 138 -4.89 -16.09 5.85
N ASN A 139 -4.34 -16.80 4.86
CA ASN A 139 -3.34 -17.85 5.04
C ASN A 139 -1.90 -17.37 4.81
N PHE A 140 -1.69 -16.10 4.48
CA PHE A 140 -0.33 -15.59 4.31
C PHE A 140 0.44 -15.62 5.63
N ASN A 141 1.58 -16.29 5.63
CA ASN A 141 2.56 -16.18 6.70
C ASN A 141 3.54 -15.06 6.34
N THR A 142 3.49 -13.97 7.09
CA THR A 142 4.29 -12.78 6.82
C THR A 142 5.45 -12.60 7.81
N ALA A 143 5.73 -13.60 8.64
CA ALA A 143 6.74 -13.52 9.71
C ALA A 143 8.16 -13.17 9.21
N ASN A 144 8.49 -13.52 7.96
CA ASN A 144 9.79 -13.21 7.34
C ASN A 144 9.76 -12.01 6.41
N VAL A 145 8.59 -11.37 6.23
CA VAL A 145 8.44 -10.23 5.31
C VAL A 145 9.05 -8.97 5.92
N THR A 146 9.91 -8.33 5.15
CA THR A 146 10.54 -7.04 5.52
C THR A 146 9.99 -5.87 4.71
N ASN A 147 9.44 -6.13 3.52
CA ASN A 147 8.90 -5.12 2.62
C ASN A 147 7.43 -5.39 2.28
N MET A 148 6.54 -4.46 2.70
CA MET A 148 5.12 -4.42 2.35
C MET A 148 4.74 -3.09 1.66
N TYR A 149 5.74 -2.34 1.17
CA TYR A 149 5.52 -1.07 0.50
C TYR A 149 4.52 -1.22 -0.65
N SER A 150 3.47 -0.40 -0.67
CA SER A 150 2.44 -0.39 -1.73
C SER A 150 1.71 -1.72 -1.96
N MET A 151 1.68 -2.67 -1.01
CA MET A 151 1.17 -4.03 -1.27
C MET A 151 -0.24 -4.07 -1.85
N PHE A 152 -1.14 -3.19 -1.39
CA PHE A 152 -2.53 -3.07 -1.87
C PHE A 152 -2.84 -1.68 -2.44
N HIS A 153 -1.80 -0.90 -2.79
CA HIS A 153 -1.98 0.45 -3.32
C HIS A 153 -2.89 0.44 -4.54
N SER A 154 -3.91 1.31 -4.56
CA SER A 154 -4.91 1.44 -5.61
C SER A 154 -5.73 0.16 -5.87
N CYS A 155 -5.96 -0.67 -4.86
CA CYS A 155 -7.00 -1.71 -4.92
C CYS A 155 -8.38 -1.07 -4.67
N ASN A 156 -8.80 -0.19 -5.59
CA ASN A 156 -9.92 0.74 -5.37
C ASN A 156 -11.28 0.05 -5.18
N SER A 157 -11.47 -1.14 -5.77
CA SER A 157 -12.73 -1.90 -5.67
C SER A 157 -12.78 -2.87 -4.49
N LEU A 158 -11.69 -2.98 -3.71
CA LEU A 158 -11.61 -3.93 -2.61
C LEU A 158 -12.49 -3.45 -1.44
N THR A 159 -13.55 -4.23 -1.13
CA THR A 159 -14.54 -3.85 -0.10
C THR A 159 -14.21 -4.36 1.29
N SER A 160 -13.41 -5.43 1.37
CA SER A 160 -12.95 -6.03 2.63
C SER A 160 -11.58 -6.67 2.45
N LEU A 161 -10.79 -6.71 3.52
CA LEU A 161 -9.47 -7.30 3.52
C LEU A 161 -9.18 -7.91 4.89
N ASN A 162 -8.95 -9.24 4.95
CA ASN A 162 -8.61 -9.93 6.19
C ASN A 162 -7.09 -10.09 6.33
N ILE A 163 -6.48 -9.20 7.10
CA ILE A 163 -5.05 -9.19 7.44
C ILE A 163 -4.79 -9.48 8.91
N SER A 164 -5.77 -10.02 9.63
CA SER A 164 -5.70 -10.27 11.08
C SER A 164 -4.58 -11.23 11.52
N LYS A 165 -4.01 -11.99 10.56
CA LYS A 165 -2.88 -12.90 10.80
C LYS A 165 -1.54 -12.35 10.32
N PHE A 166 -1.50 -11.14 9.77
CA PHE A 166 -0.23 -10.56 9.35
C PHE A 166 0.68 -10.33 10.55
N ASP A 167 1.85 -10.91 10.51
CA ASP A 167 2.94 -10.68 11.45
C ASP A 167 3.89 -9.64 10.84
N THR A 168 3.89 -8.44 11.39
CA THR A 168 4.63 -7.31 10.83
C THR A 168 5.89 -6.96 11.61
N ARG A 169 6.30 -7.81 12.59
CA ARG A 169 7.44 -7.54 13.47
C ARG A 169 8.76 -7.28 12.76
N ASN A 170 8.94 -7.84 11.56
CA ASN A 170 10.16 -7.68 10.76
C ASN A 170 10.01 -6.67 9.61
N VAL A 171 8.83 -6.06 9.47
CA VAL A 171 8.58 -5.11 8.37
C VAL A 171 9.26 -3.78 8.68
N THR A 172 10.00 -3.27 7.71
CA THR A 172 10.67 -1.97 7.76
C THR A 172 10.02 -0.94 6.84
N GLU A 173 9.33 -1.41 5.78
CA GLU A 173 8.72 -0.56 4.76
C GLU A 173 7.22 -0.86 4.62
N MET A 174 6.37 0.12 4.99
CA MET A 174 4.90 0.05 4.89
C MET A 174 4.27 1.21 4.12
N GLY A 175 5.07 2.13 3.61
CA GLY A 175 4.54 3.28 2.88
C GLY A 175 3.58 2.86 1.76
N TYR A 176 2.51 3.62 1.54
CA TYR A 176 1.48 3.37 0.52
C TYR A 176 0.72 2.03 0.64
N MET A 177 0.88 1.26 1.72
CA MET A 177 0.37 -0.12 1.77
C MET A 177 -1.11 -0.24 1.40
N PHE A 178 -1.95 0.67 1.86
CA PHE A 178 -3.39 0.72 1.58
C PHE A 178 -3.83 1.98 0.84
N CYS A 179 -2.88 2.76 0.31
CA CYS A 179 -3.17 4.00 -0.39
C CYS A 179 -4.16 3.76 -1.53
N GLY A 180 -5.24 4.55 -1.61
CA GLY A 180 -6.26 4.42 -2.63
C GLY A 180 -7.15 3.18 -2.50
N CYS A 181 -7.18 2.49 -1.36
CA CYS A 181 -8.18 1.45 -1.09
C CYS A 181 -9.53 2.10 -0.75
N SER A 182 -10.07 2.88 -1.69
CA SER A 182 -11.20 3.79 -1.45
C SER A 182 -12.52 3.09 -1.12
N SER A 183 -12.68 1.81 -1.50
CA SER A 183 -13.90 1.04 -1.20
C SER A 183 -13.86 0.28 0.13
N LEU A 184 -12.71 0.22 0.83
CA LEU A 184 -12.63 -0.43 2.14
C LEU A 184 -13.46 0.32 3.17
N THR A 185 -14.40 -0.38 3.82
CA THR A 185 -15.25 0.18 4.88
C THR A 185 -14.69 -0.05 6.29
N SER A 186 -13.83 -1.04 6.44
CA SER A 186 -13.13 -1.38 7.68
C SER A 186 -11.77 -2.00 7.38
N LEU A 187 -10.80 -1.80 8.28
CA LEU A 187 -9.47 -2.38 8.18
C LEU A 187 -8.93 -2.60 9.60
N ASP A 188 -8.62 -3.85 9.94
CA ASP A 188 -8.07 -4.22 11.25
C ASP A 188 -6.53 -4.25 11.19
N VAL A 189 -5.91 -3.18 11.70
CA VAL A 189 -4.44 -3.04 11.82
C VAL A 189 -3.98 -3.06 13.28
N PHE A 190 -4.88 -3.34 14.23
CA PHE A 190 -4.58 -3.29 15.67
C PHE A 190 -3.39 -4.18 16.07
N LYS A 191 -3.20 -5.31 15.38
CA LYS A 191 -2.10 -6.25 15.67
C LYS A 191 -0.79 -5.92 14.96
N PHE A 192 -0.74 -4.86 14.18
CA PHE A 192 0.51 -4.49 13.49
C PHE A 192 1.58 -4.08 14.48
N ASP A 193 2.69 -4.77 14.44
CA ASP A 193 3.92 -4.41 15.15
C ASP A 193 4.74 -3.48 14.23
N THR A 194 4.79 -2.21 14.57
CA THR A 194 5.42 -1.19 13.73
C THR A 194 6.76 -0.69 14.27
N ARG A 195 7.30 -1.34 15.31
CA ARG A 195 8.55 -0.92 15.98
C ARG A 195 9.76 -0.78 15.05
N ASN A 196 9.78 -1.54 13.95
CA ASN A 196 10.88 -1.52 12.98
C ASN A 196 10.59 -0.69 11.73
N VAL A 197 9.38 -0.10 11.64
CA VAL A 197 8.96 0.69 10.47
C VAL A 197 9.60 2.07 10.50
N THR A 198 10.21 2.48 9.38
CA THR A 198 10.87 3.79 9.24
C THR A 198 10.06 4.78 8.40
N GLY A 199 9.18 4.31 7.51
CA GLY A 199 8.34 5.15 6.66
C GLY A 199 6.88 4.70 6.67
N MET A 200 5.97 5.66 6.97
CA MET A 200 4.52 5.44 6.95
C MET A 200 3.80 6.42 6.01
N SER A 201 4.55 7.03 5.07
CA SER A 201 3.95 7.98 4.13
C SER A 201 2.86 7.31 3.31
N PHE A 202 1.72 8.01 3.15
CA PHE A 202 0.59 7.59 2.35
C PHE A 202 -0.06 6.26 2.74
N ILE A 203 0.24 5.67 3.91
CA ILE A 203 -0.19 4.29 4.23
C ILE A 203 -1.71 4.12 4.15
N PHE A 204 -2.52 5.10 4.56
CA PHE A 204 -4.00 5.10 4.49
C PHE A 204 -4.54 6.23 3.59
N ASN A 205 -3.67 6.84 2.76
CA ASN A 205 -4.10 7.92 1.87
C ASN A 205 -5.27 7.48 0.99
N GLU A 206 -6.30 8.33 0.86
CA GLU A 206 -7.50 8.06 0.06
C GLU A 206 -8.24 6.75 0.42
N CYS A 207 -8.16 6.31 1.69
CA CYS A 207 -9.07 5.29 2.22
C CYS A 207 -10.42 5.95 2.57
N GLU A 208 -11.12 6.41 1.53
CA GLU A 208 -12.26 7.32 1.63
C GLU A 208 -13.43 6.75 2.46
N ASN A 209 -13.70 5.44 2.34
CA ASN A 209 -14.85 4.80 2.96
C ASN A 209 -14.58 4.20 4.35
N LEU A 210 -13.35 4.30 4.87
CA LEU A 210 -13.08 3.89 6.25
C LEU A 210 -13.83 4.81 7.23
N THR A 211 -14.67 4.22 8.07
CA THR A 211 -15.42 4.94 9.11
C THR A 211 -14.74 4.92 10.47
N SER A 212 -13.84 3.96 10.67
CA SER A 212 -13.00 3.84 11.87
C SER A 212 -11.66 3.21 11.51
N LEU A 213 -10.61 3.57 12.23
CA LEU A 213 -9.28 3.02 12.08
C LEU A 213 -8.57 3.07 13.43
N ASP A 214 -8.19 1.90 13.96
CA ASP A 214 -7.48 1.80 15.24
C ASP A 214 -5.97 1.66 15.00
N VAL A 215 -5.24 2.75 15.25
CA VAL A 215 -3.78 2.83 15.17
C VAL A 215 -3.14 3.04 16.54
N SER A 216 -3.88 2.83 17.62
CA SER A 216 -3.42 3.07 19.00
C SER A 216 -2.23 2.22 19.41
N ASN A 217 -1.99 1.08 18.74
CA ASN A 217 -0.83 0.21 18.97
C ASN A 217 0.38 0.50 18.08
N PHE A 218 0.31 1.51 17.22
CA PHE A 218 1.46 1.83 16.37
C PHE A 218 2.61 2.41 17.19
N ASP A 219 3.75 1.73 17.18
CA ASP A 219 5.02 2.28 17.66
C ASP A 219 5.66 3.08 16.54
N THR A 220 5.68 4.40 16.67
CA THR A 220 6.18 5.32 15.65
C THR A 220 7.56 5.89 15.95
N LYS A 221 8.23 5.40 17.00
CA LYS A 221 9.52 5.91 17.46
C LYS A 221 10.59 5.96 16.38
N ASN A 222 10.61 5.00 15.46
CA ASN A 222 11.59 4.92 14.37
C ASN A 222 11.09 5.56 13.07
N VAL A 223 9.86 6.08 13.04
CA VAL A 223 9.28 6.68 11.84
C VAL A 223 9.86 8.07 11.62
N THR A 224 10.33 8.32 10.39
CA THR A 224 10.88 9.61 9.97
C THR A 224 9.97 10.37 9.00
N ASN A 225 9.02 9.68 8.38
CA ASN A 225 8.14 10.25 7.37
C ASN A 225 6.70 9.78 7.54
N MET A 226 5.79 10.74 7.84
CA MET A 226 4.33 10.55 7.98
C MET A 226 3.56 11.37 6.93
N PHE A 227 4.22 11.74 5.82
CA PHE A 227 3.63 12.57 4.78
C PHE A 227 2.35 11.93 4.23
N CYS A 228 1.23 12.68 4.22
CA CYS A 228 -0.08 12.26 3.72
C CYS A 228 -0.62 10.95 4.33
N MET A 229 -0.25 10.61 5.57
CA MET A 229 -0.56 9.31 6.19
C MET A 229 -2.06 8.99 6.19
N PHE A 230 -2.93 9.97 6.46
CA PHE A 230 -4.39 9.84 6.51
C PHE A 230 -5.10 10.78 5.52
N GLN A 231 -4.37 11.35 4.55
CA GLN A 231 -4.95 12.28 3.59
C GLN A 231 -6.15 11.63 2.90
N GLY A 232 -7.27 12.37 2.79
CA GLY A 232 -8.46 11.89 2.08
C GLY A 232 -9.23 10.78 2.79
N CYS A 233 -8.99 10.50 4.08
CA CYS A 233 -9.84 9.62 4.89
C CYS A 233 -11.14 10.37 5.27
N ILE A 234 -11.96 10.63 4.25
CA ILE A 234 -13.10 11.58 4.35
C ILE A 234 -14.19 11.14 5.33
N ASN A 235 -14.35 9.83 5.54
CA ASN A 235 -15.41 9.29 6.41
C ASN A 235 -14.96 8.98 7.84
N LEU A 236 -13.68 9.17 8.19
CA LEU A 236 -13.22 9.07 9.58
C LEU A 236 -13.81 10.21 10.40
N THR A 237 -14.54 9.86 11.49
CA THR A 237 -15.12 10.83 12.42
C THR A 237 -14.25 11.05 13.67
N SER A 238 -13.39 10.08 13.98
CA SER A 238 -12.41 10.15 15.06
C SER A 238 -11.15 9.36 14.65
N LEU A 239 -10.02 9.76 15.19
CA LEU A 239 -8.73 9.10 14.98
C LEU A 239 -7.87 9.32 16.22
N ASP A 240 -7.46 8.24 16.89
CA ASP A 240 -6.57 8.31 18.05
C ASP A 240 -5.12 8.13 17.61
N VAL A 241 -4.37 9.23 17.68
CA VAL A 241 -2.93 9.30 17.41
C VAL A 241 -2.15 9.75 18.65
N SER A 242 -2.78 9.72 19.82
CA SER A 242 -2.19 10.19 21.08
C SER A 242 -0.94 9.43 21.50
N ASN A 243 -0.75 8.18 21.02
CA ASN A 243 0.44 7.36 21.29
C ASN A 243 1.58 7.55 20.28
N PHE A 244 1.42 8.40 19.28
CA PHE A 244 2.47 8.60 18.29
C PHE A 244 3.67 9.34 18.90
N ASP A 245 4.85 8.71 18.84
CA ASP A 245 6.13 9.36 19.10
C ASP A 245 6.65 9.95 17.79
N THR A 246 6.73 11.27 17.73
CA THR A 246 7.08 12.00 16.51
C THR A 246 8.44 12.68 16.56
N GLN A 247 9.24 12.44 17.62
CA GLN A 247 10.54 13.10 17.82
C GLN A 247 11.53 12.93 16.64
N ASN A 248 11.41 11.83 15.89
CA ASN A 248 12.27 11.54 14.73
C ASN A 248 11.62 11.90 13.39
N VAL A 249 10.38 12.40 13.40
CA VAL A 249 9.66 12.71 12.16
C VAL A 249 10.14 14.05 11.60
N THR A 250 10.42 14.04 10.30
CA THR A 250 10.85 15.25 9.56
C THR A 250 9.78 15.75 8.57
N LYS A 251 8.83 14.90 8.17
CA LYS A 251 7.79 15.23 7.18
C LYS A 251 6.41 14.81 7.69
N MET A 252 5.50 15.79 7.82
CA MET A 252 4.10 15.62 8.20
C MET A 252 3.14 16.32 7.22
N GLY A 253 3.65 16.84 6.10
CA GLY A 253 2.81 17.55 5.14
C GLY A 253 1.61 16.70 4.71
N GLY A 254 0.43 17.31 4.66
CA GLY A 254 -0.82 16.66 4.29
C GLY A 254 -1.30 15.53 5.21
N MET A 255 -0.71 15.32 6.40
CA MET A 255 -0.99 14.14 7.23
C MET A 255 -2.48 13.88 7.45
N PHE A 256 -3.28 14.92 7.66
CA PHE A 256 -4.73 14.86 7.86
C PHE A 256 -5.52 15.61 6.77
N ASN A 257 -4.86 16.02 5.69
CA ASN A 257 -5.50 16.81 4.64
C ASN A 257 -6.76 16.10 4.11
N GLY A 258 -7.88 16.83 4.05
CA GLY A 258 -9.13 16.29 3.53
C GLY A 258 -9.83 15.30 4.45
N CYS A 259 -9.46 15.17 5.73
CA CYS A 259 -10.23 14.43 6.73
C CYS A 259 -11.46 15.26 7.14
N ILE A 260 -12.40 15.40 6.21
CA ILE A 260 -13.49 16.38 6.29
C ILE A 260 -14.48 16.15 7.42
N ASN A 261 -14.53 14.96 8.00
CA ASN A 261 -15.46 14.60 9.07
C ASN A 261 -14.79 14.45 10.46
N LEU A 262 -13.47 14.64 10.58
CA LEU A 262 -12.80 14.72 11.89
C LEU A 262 -13.25 15.98 12.63
N THR A 263 -13.63 15.82 13.91
CA THR A 263 -14.11 16.93 14.76
C THR A 263 -13.06 17.45 15.74
N SER A 264 -12.16 16.58 16.16
CA SER A 264 -11.05 16.93 17.06
C SER A 264 -9.86 16.03 16.81
N LEU A 265 -8.66 16.52 17.17
CA LEU A 265 -7.41 15.75 17.16
C LEU A 265 -6.65 16.02 18.45
N ASP A 266 -6.14 14.95 19.07
CA ASP A 266 -5.21 15.05 20.20
C ASP A 266 -3.78 14.81 19.70
N LEU A 267 -3.01 15.87 19.62
CA LEU A 267 -1.60 15.93 19.23
C LEU A 267 -0.71 16.32 20.42
N SER A 268 -1.19 16.14 21.65
CA SER A 268 -0.45 16.58 22.86
C SER A 268 0.91 15.89 23.02
N ASN A 269 1.09 14.71 22.43
CA ASN A 269 2.36 14.00 22.45
C ASN A 269 3.25 14.28 21.20
N PHE A 270 2.75 15.07 20.25
CA PHE A 270 3.55 15.38 19.05
C PHE A 270 4.72 16.31 19.41
N ASP A 271 5.93 15.84 19.16
CA ASP A 271 7.15 16.63 19.18
C ASP A 271 7.52 16.96 17.73
N THR A 272 7.38 18.23 17.35
CA THR A 272 7.57 18.67 15.97
C THR A 272 8.86 19.48 15.77
N GLN A 273 9.78 19.45 16.74
CA GLN A 273 11.03 20.23 16.67
C GLN A 273 11.88 19.94 15.45
N ASN A 274 11.81 18.69 14.92
CA ASN A 274 12.55 18.24 13.76
C ASN A 274 11.75 18.28 12.45
N VAL A 275 10.48 18.68 12.50
CA VAL A 275 9.60 18.66 11.32
C VAL A 275 9.89 19.86 10.44
N THR A 276 10.26 19.60 9.19
CA THR A 276 10.58 20.63 8.19
C THR A 276 9.46 20.86 7.18
N ASP A 277 8.52 19.93 7.05
CA ASP A 277 7.40 20.00 6.10
C ASP A 277 6.08 19.71 6.84
N MET A 278 5.23 20.75 6.95
CA MET A 278 3.87 20.70 7.52
C MET A 278 2.84 21.28 6.54
N ARG A 279 3.19 21.52 5.28
CA ARG A 279 2.25 22.09 4.31
C ARG A 279 1.01 21.23 4.20
N TYR A 280 -0.16 21.87 4.13
CA TYR A 280 -1.47 21.23 4.02
C TYR A 280 -1.82 20.24 5.16
N MET A 281 -1.10 20.24 6.31
CA MET A 281 -1.23 19.18 7.33
C MET A 281 -2.67 18.94 7.76
N PHE A 282 -3.48 20.00 7.91
CA PHE A 282 -4.87 19.96 8.27
C PHE A 282 -5.79 20.54 7.19
N ALA A 283 -5.26 20.87 6.02
CA ALA A 283 -6.04 21.53 4.98
C ALA A 283 -7.33 20.75 4.67
N ALA A 284 -8.41 21.47 4.39
CA ALA A 284 -9.74 20.91 4.11
C ALA A 284 -10.35 20.04 5.23
N CYS A 285 -9.86 20.11 6.47
CA CYS A 285 -10.50 19.49 7.64
C CYS A 285 -11.71 20.35 8.07
N ARG A 286 -12.78 20.30 7.29
CA ARG A 286 -13.89 21.26 7.35
C ARG A 286 -14.73 21.21 8.64
N THR A 287 -14.71 20.08 9.35
CA THR A 287 -15.43 19.91 10.61
C THR A 287 -14.53 19.94 11.83
N LEU A 288 -13.21 19.99 11.62
CA LEU A 288 -12.24 20.06 12.72
C LEU A 288 -12.43 21.35 13.51
N ALA A 289 -12.85 21.18 14.75
CA ALA A 289 -13.13 22.30 15.67
C ALA A 289 -12.02 22.52 16.67
N THR A 290 -11.33 21.45 17.10
CA THR A 290 -10.32 21.54 18.17
C THR A 290 -9.10 20.67 17.85
N ILE A 291 -7.92 21.22 18.08
CA ILE A 291 -6.63 20.51 18.08
C ILE A 291 -6.03 20.71 19.47
N TYR A 292 -5.81 19.62 20.21
CA TYR A 292 -5.05 19.65 21.46
C TYR A 292 -3.57 19.46 21.13
N ALA A 293 -2.72 20.35 21.61
CA ALA A 293 -1.28 20.28 21.38
C ALA A 293 -0.52 20.77 22.62
N SER A 294 0.68 20.26 22.84
CA SER A 294 1.59 20.72 23.87
C SER A 294 2.55 21.79 23.34
N ASP A 295 3.39 22.32 24.21
CA ASP A 295 4.48 23.25 23.90
C ASP A 295 5.57 22.64 22.98
N LYS A 296 5.54 21.32 22.77
CA LYS A 296 6.42 20.62 21.81
C LYS A 296 5.92 20.69 20.35
N PHE A 297 4.64 21.05 20.16
CA PHE A 297 4.10 21.29 18.82
C PHE A 297 4.55 22.67 18.33
N VAL A 298 5.72 22.73 17.71
CA VAL A 298 6.36 23.95 17.23
C VAL A 298 6.60 23.91 15.73
N THR A 299 6.72 25.09 15.12
CA THR A 299 6.94 25.25 13.68
C THR A 299 8.31 25.87 13.37
N THR A 300 9.21 25.91 14.36
CA THR A 300 10.51 26.62 14.26
C THR A 300 11.44 26.06 13.19
N ALA A 301 11.44 24.73 12.96
CA ALA A 301 12.24 24.09 11.92
C ALA A 301 11.50 24.00 10.58
N CYS A 302 10.21 24.38 10.56
CA CYS A 302 9.38 24.22 9.38
C CYS A 302 9.73 25.25 8.31
N SER A 303 10.19 24.77 7.15
CA SER A 303 10.42 25.59 5.95
C SER A 303 9.25 25.50 4.95
N GLU A 304 8.43 24.46 5.07
CA GLU A 304 7.30 24.16 4.21
C GLU A 304 6.03 24.09 5.05
N ASP A 305 5.40 25.24 5.32
CA ASP A 305 4.20 25.38 6.17
C ASP A 305 2.98 25.94 5.41
N GLY A 306 3.10 26.09 4.08
CA GLY A 306 2.06 26.68 3.25
C GLY A 306 0.71 25.96 3.39
N GLU A 307 -0.35 26.75 3.57
CA GLU A 307 -1.75 26.31 3.61
C GLU A 307 -2.04 25.22 4.66
N MET A 308 -1.27 25.18 5.77
CA MET A 308 -1.42 24.15 6.82
C MET A 308 -2.86 23.99 7.28
N PHE A 309 -3.61 25.08 7.43
CA PHE A 309 -5.00 25.12 7.90
C PHE A 309 -6.01 25.61 6.85
N SER A 310 -5.65 25.57 5.57
CA SER A 310 -6.54 26.01 4.50
C SER A 310 -7.88 25.29 4.58
N ASP A 311 -9.00 26.05 4.51
CA ASP A 311 -10.40 25.55 4.57
C ASP A 311 -10.80 24.86 5.91
N CYS A 312 -10.09 25.13 7.03
CA CYS A 312 -10.44 24.63 8.40
C CYS A 312 -11.41 25.57 9.11
N LYS A 313 -12.54 25.91 8.49
CA LYS A 313 -13.44 27.00 8.88
C LYS A 313 -14.10 26.87 10.25
N LYS A 314 -14.11 25.68 10.85
CA LYS A 314 -14.69 25.43 12.19
C LYS A 314 -13.66 25.44 13.31
N LEU A 315 -12.37 25.56 12.96
CA LEU A 315 -11.31 25.52 13.95
C LEU A 315 -11.44 26.70 14.92
N VAL A 316 -11.44 26.39 16.22
CA VAL A 316 -11.53 27.36 17.31
C VAL A 316 -10.39 27.12 18.28
N GLY A 317 -9.55 28.13 18.48
CA GLY A 317 -8.45 28.08 19.43
C GLY A 317 -8.38 29.41 20.23
N ALA A 318 -7.18 29.85 20.57
CA ALA A 318 -6.96 31.13 21.27
C ALA A 318 -7.48 32.35 20.47
N VAL A 319 -7.55 32.21 19.13
CA VAL A 319 -8.10 33.22 18.21
C VAL A 319 -9.09 32.58 17.24
N PRO A 320 -10.07 33.34 16.70
CA PRO A 320 -10.97 32.85 15.65
C PRO A 320 -10.22 32.52 14.36
N TYR A 321 -10.74 31.58 13.57
CA TYR A 321 -10.21 31.25 12.24
C TYR A 321 -10.17 32.47 11.31
N ASP A 322 -9.00 32.76 10.76
CA ASP A 322 -8.80 33.78 9.72
C ASP A 322 -8.31 33.11 8.42
N PRO A 323 -9.04 33.26 7.30
CA PRO A 323 -8.64 32.65 6.02
C PRO A 323 -7.32 33.21 5.46
N ASN A 324 -6.79 34.31 6.00
CA ASN A 324 -5.50 34.86 5.62
C ASN A 324 -4.34 34.27 6.45
N TRP A 325 -4.66 33.60 7.57
CA TRP A 325 -3.67 32.99 8.47
C TRP A 325 -3.74 31.48 8.37
N ILE A 326 -3.34 30.95 7.23
CA ILE A 326 -3.47 29.54 6.89
C ILE A 326 -2.15 28.74 7.00
N GLY A 327 -1.06 29.40 7.35
CA GLY A 327 0.23 28.81 7.61
C GLY A 327 0.52 28.66 9.11
N LYS A 328 1.79 28.78 9.49
CA LYS A 328 2.27 28.61 10.89
C LYS A 328 1.74 29.65 11.88
N GLU A 329 1.28 30.80 11.40
CA GLU A 329 0.64 31.82 12.23
C GLU A 329 -0.58 31.27 12.96
N MET A 330 -1.17 30.23 12.40
CA MET A 330 -2.32 29.51 12.97
C MET A 330 -1.95 28.52 14.08
N ALA A 331 -0.67 28.37 14.44
CA ALA A 331 -0.25 27.56 15.60
C ALA A 331 -0.89 28.04 16.93
N ASN A 332 -1.47 29.24 16.94
CA ASN A 332 -2.27 29.76 18.06
C ASN A 332 -3.70 29.17 18.15
N TYR A 333 -4.11 28.29 17.21
CA TYR A 333 -5.41 27.61 17.27
C TYR A 333 -5.39 26.32 18.06
N THR A 334 -4.24 25.88 18.55
CA THR A 334 -4.13 24.73 19.44
C THR A 334 -4.45 25.14 20.88
N THR A 335 -5.13 24.28 21.60
CA THR A 335 -5.45 24.47 23.03
C THR A 335 -4.78 23.40 23.86
#